data_246a7190487bbccf87d7bc74aa2341f7
#
_entry.id   246a7190487bbccf87d7bc74aa2341f7
#
_cell.length_a   1.000
_cell.length_b   1.000
_cell.length_c   1.000
_cell.angle_alpha   90.00
_cell.angle_beta   90.00
_cell.angle_gamma   90.00
#
_symmetry.space_group_name_H-M   'P 1'
#
loop_
_entity.id
_entity.type
_entity.pdbx_description
1 polymer ?
#
loop_
_entity_poly.entity_id
_entity_poly.type
_entity_poly.pdbx_seq_one_letter_code
_entity_poly.pdbx_strand_id
1 'polypeptide(L)'
;MSFFSKFFTRDKKETLDQGLEKTRSSVFEKITRAVAGKSTVDDEVLDEIEEALITSDVGLDTTVKIIEALEERVARDKVMGQQELMDMLFEIITGLMQHEGGLWEDFELPKTEGPYVLMVVGVNGVGKTTTIGKLAHQFKQKGYNTVLGAADTFRAAAIDQLVVWGERTGVPVVKQQMGSDPASVAFDTLQHAVSKGADLAIIDTAGRLHNKTNLMQELSKVRRVMDKVIPGAPHEVLLVLDGSTGQNALLQAKAFAEATQITSLAVTKLDGTAKGGVVIGISDQLNIPVKFIGVGEGIEDLQLFNPQAFASSLFNK
;
A
#
# COMPACT_ATOMS: atom_id res chain seq x y z
N MET A 1 -22.34 18.91 -6.86
CA MET A 1 -21.55 17.77 -7.36
C MET A 1 -20.18 17.88 -6.76
N SER A 2 -19.83 16.94 -5.86
CA SER A 2 -18.61 16.98 -5.04
C SER A 2 -17.36 16.88 -5.91
N PHE A 3 -16.32 17.62 -5.53
CA PHE A 3 -14.97 17.61 -6.11
C PHE A 3 -14.36 16.18 -6.20
N PHE A 4 -14.82 15.26 -5.35
CA PHE A 4 -14.42 13.86 -5.27
C PHE A 4 -14.79 12.99 -6.49
N SER A 5 -15.80 13.37 -7.29
CA SER A 5 -16.26 12.55 -8.41
C SER A 5 -15.35 12.61 -9.66
N LYS A 6 -14.35 13.50 -9.68
CA LYS A 6 -13.45 13.67 -10.83
C LYS A 6 -12.24 12.71 -10.83
N PHE A 7 -11.87 12.12 -9.66
CA PHE A 7 -10.64 11.34 -9.51
C PHE A 7 -10.83 9.82 -9.57
N PHE A 8 -12.05 9.33 -9.32
CA PHE A 8 -12.38 7.91 -9.49
C PHE A 8 -13.21 7.73 -10.77
N THR A 9 -12.57 7.27 -11.83
CA THR A 9 -13.31 6.83 -13.01
C THR A 9 -14.19 5.63 -12.61
N ARG A 10 -15.36 5.47 -13.25
CA ARG A 10 -16.29 4.36 -13.00
C ARG A 10 -15.59 3.00 -13.04
N ASP A 11 -14.67 2.82 -13.98
CA ASP A 11 -13.89 1.59 -14.13
C ASP A 11 -12.99 1.30 -12.93
N LYS A 12 -12.35 2.32 -12.33
CA LYS A 12 -11.49 2.17 -11.14
C LYS A 12 -12.31 1.79 -9.90
N LYS A 13 -13.51 2.36 -9.75
CA LYS A 13 -14.42 1.97 -8.66
C LYS A 13 -14.88 0.52 -8.83
N GLU A 14 -15.31 0.13 -10.01
CA GLU A 14 -15.74 -1.25 -10.29
C GLU A 14 -14.59 -2.26 -10.02
N THR A 15 -13.36 -1.95 -10.42
CA THR A 15 -12.19 -2.79 -10.13
C THR A 15 -11.89 -2.87 -8.63
N LEU A 16 -12.03 -1.76 -7.90
CA LEU A 16 -11.88 -1.74 -6.44
C LEU A 16 -12.95 -2.59 -5.76
N ASP A 17 -14.21 -2.41 -6.14
CA ASP A 17 -15.36 -3.16 -5.59
C ASP A 17 -15.22 -4.67 -5.83
N GLN A 18 -14.74 -5.07 -7.01
CA GLN A 18 -14.45 -6.48 -7.34
C GLN A 18 -13.26 -7.00 -6.53
N GLY A 19 -12.18 -6.22 -6.44
CA GLY A 19 -10.98 -6.59 -5.69
C GLY A 19 -11.23 -6.73 -4.19
N LEU A 20 -12.19 -6.01 -3.62
CA LEU A 20 -12.54 -6.07 -2.20
C LEU A 20 -13.75 -6.96 -1.88
N GLU A 21 -14.35 -7.66 -2.86
CA GLU A 21 -15.56 -8.44 -2.66
C GLU A 21 -15.43 -9.49 -1.56
N LYS A 22 -14.31 -10.23 -1.50
CA LYS A 22 -14.06 -11.23 -0.47
C LYS A 22 -13.91 -10.62 0.93
N THR A 23 -13.23 -9.49 1.02
CA THR A 23 -13.09 -8.74 2.28
C THR A 23 -14.45 -8.20 2.72
N ARG A 24 -15.20 -7.59 1.81
CA ARG A 24 -16.54 -7.08 2.08
C ARG A 24 -17.48 -8.17 2.60
N SER A 25 -17.57 -9.31 1.92
CA SER A 25 -18.43 -10.41 2.34
C SER A 25 -18.02 -11.00 3.69
N SER A 26 -16.72 -11.04 4.00
CA SER A 26 -16.23 -11.54 5.28
C SER A 26 -16.50 -10.59 6.46
N VAL A 27 -16.33 -9.27 6.27
CA VAL A 27 -16.41 -8.26 7.35
C VAL A 27 -17.81 -7.71 7.49
N PHE A 28 -18.27 -7.07 6.41
CA PHE A 28 -19.43 -6.19 6.48
C PHE A 28 -20.75 -6.93 6.44
N GLU A 29 -20.81 -8.11 5.83
CA GLU A 29 -21.97 -8.96 5.96
C GLU A 29 -22.17 -9.45 7.41
N LYS A 30 -21.08 -9.71 8.14
CA LYS A 30 -21.16 -10.08 9.56
C LYS A 30 -21.65 -8.90 10.39
N ILE A 31 -21.07 -7.72 10.23
CA ILE A 31 -21.51 -6.50 10.92
C ILE A 31 -22.97 -6.19 10.59
N THR A 32 -23.36 -6.26 9.33
CA THR A 32 -24.75 -6.01 8.92
C THR A 32 -25.72 -7.00 9.57
N ARG A 33 -25.34 -8.28 9.70
CA ARG A 33 -26.15 -9.29 10.40
C ARG A 33 -26.23 -9.02 11.90
N ALA A 34 -25.12 -8.64 12.53
CA ALA A 34 -25.06 -8.30 13.95
C ALA A 34 -26.07 -7.20 14.33
N VAL A 35 -26.21 -6.22 13.44
CA VAL A 35 -27.06 -5.04 13.64
C VAL A 35 -28.49 -5.25 13.14
N ALA A 36 -28.75 -6.27 12.29
CA ALA A 36 -30.05 -6.48 11.65
C ALA A 36 -31.15 -6.76 12.66
N GLY A 37 -32.21 -5.90 12.63
CA GLY A 37 -33.40 -6.07 13.46
C GLY A 37 -33.25 -5.63 14.93
N LYS A 38 -32.07 -5.12 15.33
CA LYS A 38 -31.86 -4.56 16.67
C LYS A 38 -32.22 -3.07 16.68
N SER A 39 -33.00 -2.65 17.67
CA SER A 39 -33.46 -1.25 17.82
C SER A 39 -32.54 -0.41 18.73
N THR A 40 -31.61 -1.06 19.42
CA THR A 40 -30.64 -0.45 20.32
C THR A 40 -29.26 -1.06 20.11
N VAL A 41 -28.21 -0.27 20.28
CA VAL A 41 -26.83 -0.76 20.31
C VAL A 41 -26.55 -1.16 21.75
N ASP A 42 -26.56 -2.45 22.02
CA ASP A 42 -26.24 -3.06 23.31
C ASP A 42 -24.83 -3.72 23.25
N ASP A 43 -24.38 -4.22 24.39
CA ASP A 43 -23.07 -4.87 24.52
C ASP A 43 -22.93 -6.07 23.55
N GLU A 44 -24.05 -6.80 23.31
CA GLU A 44 -24.04 -7.94 22.38
C GLU A 44 -23.76 -7.51 20.93
N VAL A 45 -24.32 -6.36 20.49
CA VAL A 45 -24.05 -5.81 19.16
C VAL A 45 -22.60 -5.37 19.03
N LEU A 46 -22.03 -4.75 20.07
CA LEU A 46 -20.64 -4.31 20.10
C LEU A 46 -19.67 -5.50 20.05
N ASP A 47 -19.95 -6.57 20.84
CA ASP A 47 -19.18 -7.81 20.82
C ASP A 47 -19.17 -8.48 19.44
N GLU A 48 -20.33 -8.53 18.75
CA GLU A 48 -20.43 -9.09 17.41
C GLU A 48 -19.65 -8.24 16.35
N ILE A 49 -19.65 -6.90 16.50
CA ILE A 49 -18.86 -6.01 15.65
C ILE A 49 -17.38 -6.21 15.92
N GLU A 50 -16.97 -6.32 17.19
CA GLU A 50 -15.60 -6.58 17.59
C GLU A 50 -15.10 -7.90 16.98
N GLU A 51 -15.87 -8.99 17.11
CA GLU A 51 -15.55 -10.28 16.51
C GLU A 51 -15.39 -10.20 14.99
N ALA A 52 -16.30 -9.47 14.32
CA ALA A 52 -16.23 -9.27 12.87
C ALA A 52 -14.96 -8.54 12.45
N LEU A 53 -14.55 -7.49 13.15
CA LEU A 53 -13.34 -6.72 12.88
C LEU A 53 -12.07 -7.56 13.12
N ILE A 54 -11.99 -8.29 14.23
CA ILE A 54 -10.85 -9.17 14.56
C ILE A 54 -10.71 -10.28 13.52
N THR A 55 -11.81 -10.97 13.19
CA THR A 55 -11.78 -12.08 12.22
C THR A 55 -11.47 -11.64 10.79
N SER A 56 -11.47 -10.34 10.55
CA SER A 56 -11.14 -9.71 9.26
C SER A 56 -9.74 -9.12 9.21
N ASP A 57 -8.91 -9.47 10.20
CA ASP A 57 -7.53 -9.02 10.32
C ASP A 57 -7.35 -7.48 10.51
N VAL A 58 -8.35 -6.76 11.05
CA VAL A 58 -8.20 -5.36 11.44
C VAL A 58 -7.14 -5.22 12.54
N GLY A 59 -7.04 -6.20 13.42
CA GLY A 59 -6.09 -6.25 14.53
C GLY A 59 -6.68 -5.70 15.83
N LEU A 60 -6.24 -6.28 16.95
CA LEU A 60 -6.84 -6.04 18.26
C LEU A 60 -6.79 -4.57 18.67
N ASP A 61 -5.61 -3.93 18.61
CA ASP A 61 -5.45 -2.54 19.06
C ASP A 61 -6.35 -1.56 18.29
N THR A 62 -6.46 -1.75 16.97
CA THR A 62 -7.30 -0.93 16.11
C THR A 62 -8.79 -1.23 16.32
N THR A 63 -9.14 -2.50 16.55
CA THR A 63 -10.53 -2.91 16.86
C THR A 63 -11.00 -2.27 18.15
N VAL A 64 -10.20 -2.32 19.22
CA VAL A 64 -10.53 -1.65 20.50
C VAL A 64 -10.79 -0.16 20.30
N LYS A 65 -9.93 0.55 19.56
CA LYS A 65 -10.15 1.97 19.25
C LYS A 65 -11.45 2.23 18.50
N ILE A 66 -11.81 1.34 17.54
CA ILE A 66 -13.06 1.47 16.78
C ILE A 66 -14.26 1.29 17.71
N ILE A 67 -14.24 0.28 18.58
CA ILE A 67 -15.34 -0.02 19.52
C ILE A 67 -15.49 1.13 20.53
N GLU A 68 -14.40 1.58 21.18
CA GLU A 68 -14.43 2.71 22.12
C GLU A 68 -14.98 3.98 21.47
N ALA A 69 -14.52 4.33 20.26
CA ALA A 69 -15.03 5.48 19.52
C ALA A 69 -16.51 5.34 19.13
N LEU A 70 -16.96 4.10 18.87
CA LEU A 70 -18.35 3.81 18.55
C LEU A 70 -19.23 3.95 19.79
N GLU A 71 -18.82 3.38 20.94
CA GLU A 71 -19.51 3.51 22.24
C GLU A 71 -19.68 4.99 22.64
N GLU A 72 -18.62 5.78 22.56
CA GLU A 72 -18.68 7.22 22.88
C GLU A 72 -19.68 7.96 21.98
N ARG A 73 -19.72 7.65 20.69
CA ARG A 73 -20.66 8.29 19.75
C ARG A 73 -22.07 7.83 19.96
N VAL A 74 -22.31 6.53 20.18
CA VAL A 74 -23.64 5.99 20.49
C VAL A 74 -24.21 6.60 21.76
N ALA A 75 -23.40 6.73 22.82
CA ALA A 75 -23.82 7.34 24.07
C ALA A 75 -24.17 8.82 23.91
N ARG A 76 -23.39 9.58 23.11
CA ARG A 76 -23.57 11.01 22.87
C ARG A 76 -24.78 11.30 21.98
N ASP A 77 -24.89 10.59 20.85
CA ASP A 77 -25.80 10.95 19.76
C ASP A 77 -27.15 10.20 19.82
N LYS A 78 -27.34 9.31 20.82
CA LYS A 78 -28.55 8.51 21.07
C LYS A 78 -29.01 7.76 19.82
N VAL A 79 -28.12 6.95 19.25
CA VAL A 79 -28.35 6.18 18.02
C VAL A 79 -29.57 5.28 18.14
N MET A 80 -30.50 5.38 17.19
CA MET A 80 -31.77 4.68 17.20
C MET A 80 -31.96 3.72 16.02
N GLY A 81 -30.94 3.54 15.15
CA GLY A 81 -31.11 2.73 13.95
C GLY A 81 -29.84 2.13 13.37
N GLN A 82 -30.02 1.00 12.67
CA GLN A 82 -28.96 0.28 11.98
C GLN A 82 -28.15 1.17 11.02
N GLN A 83 -28.82 2.04 10.26
CA GLN A 83 -28.15 2.90 9.28
C GLN A 83 -27.24 3.91 9.94
N GLU A 84 -27.65 4.53 11.04
CA GLU A 84 -26.85 5.49 11.78
C GLU A 84 -25.60 4.84 12.35
N LEU A 85 -25.69 3.62 12.89
CA LEU A 85 -24.56 2.86 13.38
C LEU A 85 -23.55 2.54 12.27
N MET A 86 -24.04 2.10 11.11
CA MET A 86 -23.20 1.83 9.94
C MET A 86 -22.53 3.10 9.40
N ASP A 87 -23.21 4.24 9.46
CA ASP A 87 -22.64 5.55 9.07
C ASP A 87 -21.53 5.99 10.05
N MET A 88 -21.73 5.78 11.35
CA MET A 88 -20.70 6.04 12.37
C MET A 88 -19.47 5.16 12.20
N LEU A 89 -19.65 3.87 12.00
CA LEU A 89 -18.54 2.93 11.73
C LEU A 89 -17.76 3.35 10.48
N PHE A 90 -18.47 3.70 9.42
CA PHE A 90 -17.86 4.19 8.19
C PHE A 90 -16.98 5.42 8.43
N GLU A 91 -17.49 6.41 9.19
CA GLU A 91 -16.76 7.62 9.50
C GLU A 91 -15.54 7.35 10.39
N ILE A 92 -15.69 6.51 11.43
CA ILE A 92 -14.60 6.14 12.34
C ILE A 92 -13.49 5.43 11.55
N ILE A 93 -13.82 4.40 10.77
CA ILE A 93 -12.87 3.64 9.98
C ILE A 93 -12.19 4.52 8.92
N THR A 94 -12.95 5.38 8.24
CA THR A 94 -12.38 6.31 7.27
C THR A 94 -11.40 7.28 7.95
N GLY A 95 -11.75 7.78 9.12
CA GLY A 95 -10.89 8.68 9.92
C GLY A 95 -9.56 8.04 10.32
N LEU A 96 -9.57 6.76 10.73
CA LEU A 96 -8.36 6.02 11.11
C LEU A 96 -7.40 5.79 9.93
N MET A 97 -7.90 5.81 8.70
CA MET A 97 -7.09 5.63 7.50
C MET A 97 -6.55 6.95 6.91
N GLN A 98 -6.95 8.10 7.45
CA GLN A 98 -6.49 9.40 6.97
C GLN A 98 -5.16 9.78 7.60
N HIS A 99 -4.17 10.15 6.76
CA HIS A 99 -2.88 10.68 7.18
C HIS A 99 -2.66 12.06 6.57
N GLU A 100 -2.11 12.98 7.36
CA GLU A 100 -1.71 14.30 6.87
C GLU A 100 -0.60 14.16 5.82
N GLY A 101 -0.80 14.75 4.63
CA GLY A 101 0.17 14.76 3.53
C GLY A 101 0.32 13.43 2.76
N GLY A 102 -0.53 12.43 3.03
CA GLY A 102 -0.39 11.06 2.50
C GLY A 102 -1.05 10.77 1.17
N LEU A 103 -1.91 11.63 0.66
CA LEU A 103 -2.65 11.34 -0.58
C LEU A 103 -1.95 11.96 -1.78
N TRP A 104 -1.51 11.12 -2.70
CA TRP A 104 -1.28 11.55 -4.08
C TRP A 104 -2.64 11.63 -4.76
N GLU A 105 -2.98 12.81 -5.24
CA GLU A 105 -4.25 13.00 -5.94
C GLU A 105 -4.22 12.36 -7.33
N ASP A 106 -3.04 12.21 -7.92
CA ASP A 106 -2.79 11.51 -9.18
C ASP A 106 -1.36 10.93 -9.19
N PHE A 107 -1.00 10.16 -10.24
CA PHE A 107 0.38 9.73 -10.48
C PHE A 107 1.25 10.93 -10.94
N GLU A 108 1.38 11.94 -10.08
CA GLU A 108 2.23 13.10 -10.30
C GLU A 108 3.47 13.02 -9.43
N LEU A 109 4.63 13.28 -10.04
CA LEU A 109 5.90 13.30 -9.31
C LEU A 109 6.10 14.66 -8.63
N PRO A 110 6.57 14.67 -7.37
CA PRO A 110 7.07 15.90 -6.76
C PRO A 110 8.21 16.50 -7.58
N LYS A 111 8.30 17.82 -7.63
CA LYS A 111 9.41 18.49 -8.30
C LYS A 111 10.72 18.30 -7.52
N THR A 112 11.74 17.79 -8.20
CA THR A 112 13.09 17.58 -7.67
C THR A 112 14.14 18.17 -8.62
N GLU A 113 15.32 18.42 -8.10
CA GLU A 113 16.49 18.70 -8.93
C GLU A 113 17.03 17.39 -9.51
N GLY A 114 16.56 17.02 -10.71
CA GLY A 114 16.87 15.75 -11.36
C GLY A 114 15.80 14.67 -11.14
N PRO A 115 16.13 13.39 -11.42
CA PRO A 115 15.17 12.28 -11.31
C PRO A 115 14.61 12.12 -9.89
N TYR A 116 13.29 11.96 -9.77
CA TYR A 116 12.71 11.46 -8.53
C TYR A 116 13.11 10.01 -8.31
N VAL A 117 13.62 9.66 -7.13
CA VAL A 117 14.14 8.32 -6.85
C VAL A 117 13.22 7.59 -5.87
N LEU A 118 12.63 6.50 -6.36
CA LEU A 118 11.76 5.60 -5.59
C LEU A 118 12.52 4.29 -5.30
N MET A 119 12.79 4.00 -4.03
CA MET A 119 13.37 2.75 -3.58
C MET A 119 12.26 1.82 -3.10
N VAL A 120 12.12 0.62 -3.70
CA VAL A 120 11.06 -0.32 -3.35
C VAL A 120 11.62 -1.44 -2.49
N VAL A 121 11.05 -1.61 -1.29
CA VAL A 121 11.48 -2.59 -0.28
C VAL A 121 10.32 -3.51 0.14
N GLY A 122 10.61 -4.61 0.82
CA GLY A 122 9.63 -5.57 1.33
C GLY A 122 10.13 -6.99 1.21
N VAL A 123 9.47 -7.96 1.86
CA VAL A 123 9.90 -9.36 1.83
C VAL A 123 9.71 -9.99 0.44
N ASN A 124 10.32 -11.16 0.24
CA ASN A 124 10.13 -11.88 -1.03
C ASN A 124 8.69 -12.38 -1.17
N GLY A 125 8.15 -12.29 -2.38
CA GLY A 125 6.80 -12.78 -2.71
C GLY A 125 5.65 -11.82 -2.45
N VAL A 126 5.89 -10.64 -1.86
CA VAL A 126 4.84 -9.63 -1.63
C VAL A 126 4.43 -8.86 -2.89
N GLY A 127 5.08 -9.06 -4.02
CA GLY A 127 4.73 -8.38 -5.27
C GLY A 127 5.55 -7.13 -5.59
N LYS A 128 6.76 -6.94 -5.01
CA LYS A 128 7.62 -5.77 -5.30
C LYS A 128 7.83 -5.54 -6.79
N THR A 129 8.40 -6.52 -7.48
CA THR A 129 8.73 -6.42 -8.92
C THR A 129 7.49 -6.16 -9.78
N THR A 130 6.34 -6.79 -9.42
CA THR A 130 5.05 -6.54 -10.07
C THR A 130 4.56 -5.12 -9.81
N THR A 131 4.66 -4.63 -8.57
CA THR A 131 4.30 -3.26 -8.22
C THR A 131 5.16 -2.25 -8.99
N ILE A 132 6.47 -2.48 -9.09
CA ILE A 132 7.39 -1.66 -9.88
C ILE A 132 6.97 -1.61 -11.35
N GLY A 133 6.64 -2.76 -11.95
CA GLY A 133 6.17 -2.83 -13.33
C GLY A 133 4.87 -2.04 -13.56
N LYS A 134 3.91 -2.16 -12.65
CA LYS A 134 2.64 -1.41 -12.70
C LYS A 134 2.86 0.08 -12.50
N LEU A 135 3.72 0.49 -11.56
CA LEU A 135 4.11 1.90 -11.36
C LEU A 135 4.79 2.48 -12.61
N ALA A 136 5.76 1.74 -13.18
CA ALA A 136 6.45 2.15 -14.41
C ALA A 136 5.46 2.38 -15.56
N HIS A 137 4.45 1.52 -15.68
CA HIS A 137 3.37 1.70 -16.66
C HIS A 137 2.58 2.97 -16.41
N GLN A 138 2.06 3.18 -15.19
CA GLN A 138 1.24 4.33 -14.83
C GLN A 138 1.99 5.66 -15.03
N PHE A 139 3.23 5.76 -14.57
CA PHE A 139 4.03 6.97 -14.75
C PHE A 139 4.37 7.23 -16.22
N LYS A 140 4.66 6.18 -17.00
CA LYS A 140 4.86 6.33 -18.44
C LYS A 140 3.60 6.81 -19.16
N GLN A 141 2.41 6.31 -18.80
CA GLN A 141 1.14 6.80 -19.35
C GLN A 141 0.89 8.29 -19.04
N LYS A 142 1.44 8.80 -17.95
CA LYS A 142 1.46 10.24 -17.61
C LYS A 142 2.53 11.04 -18.34
N GLY A 143 3.35 10.38 -19.15
CA GLY A 143 4.40 11.01 -19.97
C GLY A 143 5.76 11.14 -19.28
N TYR A 144 5.96 10.53 -18.10
CA TYR A 144 7.25 10.57 -17.40
C TYR A 144 8.26 9.60 -18.01
N ASN A 145 9.48 10.09 -18.24
CA ASN A 145 10.62 9.26 -18.60
C ASN A 145 11.12 8.48 -17.38
N THR A 146 10.88 7.18 -17.37
CA THR A 146 11.18 6.31 -16.22
C THR A 146 12.35 5.38 -16.53
N VAL A 147 13.19 5.07 -15.52
CA VAL A 147 14.25 4.07 -15.56
C VAL A 147 14.09 3.10 -14.40
N LEU A 148 14.27 1.80 -14.65
CA LEU A 148 14.21 0.75 -13.61
C LEU A 148 15.62 0.25 -13.29
N GLY A 149 15.88 -0.05 -12.00
CA GLY A 149 17.12 -0.65 -11.52
C GLY A 149 16.87 -2.01 -10.86
N ALA A 150 17.52 -3.07 -11.37
CA ALA A 150 17.38 -4.44 -10.87
C ALA A 150 18.40 -4.73 -9.76
N ALA A 151 18.19 -4.15 -8.56
CA ALA A 151 19.12 -4.32 -7.44
C ALA A 151 18.77 -5.53 -6.51
N ASP A 152 17.78 -6.38 -6.81
CA ASP A 152 17.65 -7.73 -6.24
C ASP A 152 18.59 -8.71 -6.96
N THR A 153 19.90 -8.47 -6.85
CA THR A 153 20.93 -9.14 -7.62
C THR A 153 21.15 -10.61 -7.25
N PHE A 154 20.65 -11.04 -6.09
CA PHE A 154 20.80 -12.41 -5.61
C PHE A 154 19.75 -13.39 -6.16
N ARG A 155 18.76 -12.87 -6.90
CA ARG A 155 17.66 -13.66 -7.47
C ARG A 155 17.59 -13.44 -8.98
N ALA A 156 18.17 -14.41 -9.74
CA ALA A 156 18.11 -14.37 -11.20
C ALA A 156 16.68 -14.14 -11.72
N ALA A 157 15.71 -14.90 -11.17
CA ALA A 157 14.31 -14.76 -11.55
C ALA A 157 13.73 -13.36 -11.27
N ALA A 158 14.22 -12.62 -10.28
CA ALA A 158 13.76 -11.25 -10.00
C ALA A 158 14.30 -10.28 -11.06
N ILE A 159 15.58 -10.42 -11.43
CA ILE A 159 16.19 -9.63 -12.50
C ILE A 159 15.44 -9.87 -13.82
N ASP A 160 15.23 -11.14 -14.19
CA ASP A 160 14.53 -11.51 -15.43
C ASP A 160 13.09 -11.00 -15.43
N GLN A 161 12.39 -11.12 -14.30
CA GLN A 161 11.03 -10.59 -14.15
C GLN A 161 10.97 -9.07 -14.35
N LEU A 162 11.92 -8.31 -13.79
CA LEU A 162 11.98 -6.87 -13.98
C LEU A 162 12.27 -6.49 -15.44
N VAL A 163 13.12 -7.27 -16.13
CA VAL A 163 13.39 -7.07 -17.56
C VAL A 163 12.12 -7.28 -18.38
N VAL A 164 11.36 -8.36 -18.12
CA VAL A 164 10.06 -8.60 -18.79
C VAL A 164 9.10 -7.44 -18.56
N TRP A 165 9.04 -6.90 -17.34
CA TRP A 165 8.23 -5.70 -17.06
C TRP A 165 8.72 -4.48 -17.84
N GLY A 166 10.05 -4.27 -17.92
CA GLY A 166 10.64 -3.20 -18.71
C GLY A 166 10.27 -3.30 -20.20
N GLU A 167 10.38 -4.49 -20.78
CA GLU A 167 9.96 -4.75 -22.16
C GLU A 167 8.47 -4.51 -22.38
N ARG A 168 7.62 -5.07 -21.49
CA ARG A 168 6.16 -4.91 -21.56
C ARG A 168 5.70 -3.45 -21.48
N THR A 169 6.36 -2.65 -20.65
CA THR A 169 6.03 -1.24 -20.46
C THR A 169 6.82 -0.32 -21.37
N GLY A 170 7.85 -0.83 -22.03
CA GLY A 170 8.80 -0.05 -22.85
C GLY A 170 9.61 0.93 -22.02
N VAL A 171 9.99 0.54 -20.78
CA VAL A 171 10.80 1.30 -19.84
C VAL A 171 12.18 0.65 -19.73
N PRO A 172 13.30 1.40 -19.86
CA PRO A 172 14.64 0.83 -19.79
C PRO A 172 14.96 0.27 -18.40
N VAL A 173 15.65 -0.87 -18.36
CA VAL A 173 16.07 -1.56 -17.14
C VAL A 173 17.60 -1.59 -17.09
N VAL A 174 18.16 -1.03 -16.02
CA VAL A 174 19.58 -1.14 -15.70
C VAL A 174 19.79 -2.36 -14.81
N LYS A 175 20.67 -3.26 -15.22
CA LYS A 175 20.99 -4.50 -14.50
C LYS A 175 22.49 -4.81 -14.63
N GLN A 176 22.99 -5.59 -13.68
CA GLN A 176 24.31 -6.19 -13.70
C GLN A 176 24.21 -7.73 -13.64
N GLN A 177 25.33 -8.40 -13.59
CA GLN A 177 25.37 -9.85 -13.43
C GLN A 177 24.80 -10.27 -12.08
N MET A 178 24.22 -11.47 -12.02
CA MET A 178 23.76 -12.09 -10.79
C MET A 178 24.90 -12.10 -9.74
N GLY A 179 24.58 -11.71 -8.51
CA GLY A 179 25.55 -11.62 -7.40
C GLY A 179 26.37 -10.32 -7.36
N SER A 180 26.14 -9.39 -8.29
CA SER A 180 26.73 -8.03 -8.21
C SER A 180 26.26 -7.31 -6.94
N ASP A 181 27.01 -6.30 -6.52
CA ASP A 181 26.63 -5.45 -5.39
C ASP A 181 25.36 -4.64 -5.71
N PRO A 182 24.25 -4.79 -4.94
CA PRO A 182 23.04 -4.01 -5.15
C PRO A 182 23.24 -2.50 -5.21
N ALA A 183 24.18 -1.99 -4.41
CA ALA A 183 24.52 -0.56 -4.40
C ALA A 183 25.19 -0.11 -5.70
N SER A 184 25.94 -0.99 -6.37
CA SER A 184 26.51 -0.72 -7.69
C SER A 184 25.44 -0.62 -8.77
N VAL A 185 24.42 -1.50 -8.73
CA VAL A 185 23.28 -1.42 -9.64
C VAL A 185 22.48 -0.13 -9.44
N ALA A 186 22.26 0.26 -8.18
CA ALA A 186 21.59 1.53 -7.86
C ALA A 186 22.38 2.73 -8.38
N PHE A 187 23.70 2.73 -8.20
CA PHE A 187 24.61 3.76 -8.74
C PHE A 187 24.48 3.89 -10.25
N ASP A 188 24.64 2.79 -10.98
CA ASP A 188 24.56 2.79 -12.46
C ASP A 188 23.17 3.23 -12.94
N THR A 189 22.12 2.82 -12.24
CA THR A 189 20.75 3.22 -12.58
C THR A 189 20.55 4.72 -12.46
N LEU A 190 21.04 5.33 -11.36
CA LEU A 190 20.90 6.78 -11.17
C LEU A 190 21.80 7.58 -12.11
N GLN A 191 23.01 7.11 -12.39
CA GLN A 191 23.88 7.73 -13.41
C GLN A 191 23.22 7.69 -14.79
N HIS A 192 22.61 6.54 -15.14
CA HIS A 192 21.88 6.41 -16.39
C HIS A 192 20.66 7.36 -16.42
N ALA A 193 19.87 7.41 -15.33
CA ALA A 193 18.71 8.29 -15.22
C ALA A 193 19.09 9.77 -15.40
N VAL A 194 20.14 10.23 -14.72
CA VAL A 194 20.66 11.61 -14.86
C VAL A 194 21.12 11.87 -16.30
N SER A 195 21.93 10.96 -16.88
CA SER A 195 22.46 11.13 -18.24
C SER A 195 21.42 11.18 -19.33
N LYS A 196 20.26 10.54 -19.10
CA LYS A 196 19.12 10.49 -20.04
C LYS A 196 18.05 11.54 -19.76
N GLY A 197 18.21 12.36 -18.72
CA GLY A 197 17.19 13.32 -18.31
C GLY A 197 15.88 12.63 -17.94
N ALA A 198 15.97 11.50 -17.24
CA ALA A 198 14.80 10.80 -16.74
C ALA A 198 14.10 11.60 -15.64
N ASP A 199 12.77 11.47 -15.53
CA ASP A 199 11.96 12.09 -14.48
C ASP A 199 11.88 11.21 -13.23
N LEU A 200 11.96 9.87 -13.41
CA LEU A 200 11.78 8.87 -12.36
C LEU A 200 12.79 7.73 -12.48
N ALA A 201 13.39 7.36 -11.35
CA ALA A 201 14.15 6.12 -11.20
C ALA A 201 13.51 5.24 -10.13
N ILE A 202 13.16 4.00 -10.47
CA ILE A 202 12.58 3.01 -9.53
C ILE A 202 13.58 1.88 -9.32
N ILE A 203 13.96 1.63 -8.08
CA ILE A 203 14.97 0.62 -7.72
C ILE A 203 14.30 -0.55 -7.02
N ASP A 204 14.34 -1.75 -7.64
CA ASP A 204 13.93 -3.02 -7.01
C ASP A 204 15.03 -3.51 -6.08
N THR A 205 14.71 -3.89 -4.84
CA THR A 205 15.67 -4.35 -3.85
C THR A 205 15.39 -5.77 -3.37
N ALA A 206 16.41 -6.41 -2.76
CA ALA A 206 16.25 -7.71 -2.12
C ALA A 206 15.24 -7.66 -0.95
N GLY A 207 14.64 -8.82 -0.63
CA GLY A 207 13.62 -8.94 0.41
C GLY A 207 13.85 -10.12 1.37
N ARG A 208 15.09 -10.43 1.73
CA ARG A 208 15.45 -11.60 2.57
C ARG A 208 15.37 -11.29 4.06
N LEU A 209 14.16 -11.11 4.61
CA LEU A 209 13.95 -10.71 6.00
C LEU A 209 14.43 -11.77 7.03
N HIS A 210 14.56 -13.03 6.66
CA HIS A 210 15.10 -14.08 7.53
C HIS A 210 16.56 -13.80 7.98
N ASN A 211 17.28 -12.95 7.24
CA ASN A 211 18.57 -12.38 7.64
C ASN A 211 18.43 -10.86 7.78
N LYS A 212 17.63 -10.41 8.75
CA LYS A 212 17.25 -9.01 8.97
C LYS A 212 18.48 -8.09 9.00
N THR A 213 19.52 -8.46 9.74
CA THR A 213 20.73 -7.61 9.91
C THR A 213 21.42 -7.37 8.58
N ASN A 214 21.67 -8.42 7.78
CA ASN A 214 22.38 -8.28 6.50
C ASN A 214 21.52 -7.49 5.50
N LEU A 215 20.21 -7.75 5.43
CA LEU A 215 19.29 -7.00 4.57
C LEU A 215 19.32 -5.50 4.91
N MET A 216 19.26 -5.15 6.19
CA MET A 216 19.23 -3.75 6.62
C MET A 216 20.57 -3.04 6.33
N GLN A 217 21.70 -3.73 6.48
CA GLN A 217 23.01 -3.20 6.08
C GLN A 217 23.07 -2.96 4.57
N GLU A 218 22.55 -3.89 3.77
CA GLU A 218 22.49 -3.78 2.31
C GLU A 218 21.60 -2.59 1.89
N LEU A 219 20.38 -2.49 2.41
CA LEU A 219 19.48 -1.38 2.12
C LEU A 219 20.07 -0.02 2.53
N SER A 220 20.73 0.03 3.70
CA SER A 220 21.44 1.25 4.16
C SER A 220 22.60 1.62 3.25
N LYS A 221 23.31 0.64 2.70
CA LYS A 221 24.39 0.87 1.73
C LYS A 221 23.83 1.41 0.41
N VAL A 222 22.78 0.77 -0.11
CA VAL A 222 22.08 1.21 -1.34
C VAL A 222 21.62 2.66 -1.19
N ARG A 223 20.94 3.00 -0.09
CA ARG A 223 20.48 4.36 0.21
C ARG A 223 21.63 5.37 0.23
N ARG A 224 22.72 5.08 0.94
CA ARG A 224 23.90 5.99 0.98
C ARG A 224 24.53 6.22 -0.38
N VAL A 225 24.48 5.23 -1.26
CA VAL A 225 24.99 5.37 -2.62
C VAL A 225 24.05 6.23 -3.47
N MET A 226 22.75 6.08 -3.31
CA MET A 226 21.76 6.92 -3.98
C MET A 226 21.94 8.40 -3.61
N ASP A 227 22.06 8.71 -2.32
CA ASP A 227 22.28 10.07 -1.81
C ASP A 227 23.57 10.72 -2.33
N LYS A 228 24.62 9.92 -2.57
CA LYS A 228 25.86 10.41 -3.18
C LYS A 228 25.72 10.78 -4.66
N VAL A 229 24.82 10.12 -5.39
CA VAL A 229 24.60 10.38 -6.82
C VAL A 229 23.60 11.53 -7.00
N ILE A 230 22.52 11.50 -6.25
CA ILE A 230 21.46 12.52 -6.25
C ILE A 230 21.22 12.90 -4.78
N PRO A 231 21.63 14.11 -4.36
CA PRO A 231 21.46 14.55 -2.98
C PRO A 231 20.01 14.46 -2.52
N GLY A 232 19.80 13.85 -1.36
CA GLY A 232 18.46 13.59 -0.82
C GLY A 232 17.79 12.31 -1.30
N ALA A 233 18.38 11.57 -2.25
CA ALA A 233 17.83 10.29 -2.70
C ALA A 233 18.12 9.15 -1.69
N PRO A 234 17.21 8.15 -1.60
CA PRO A 234 15.93 8.07 -2.28
C PRO A 234 14.93 9.09 -1.72
N HIS A 235 14.18 9.74 -2.59
CA HIS A 235 13.14 10.70 -2.19
C HIS A 235 11.95 9.99 -1.54
N GLU A 236 11.73 8.72 -1.90
CA GLU A 236 10.70 7.87 -1.34
C GLU A 236 11.21 6.44 -1.16
N VAL A 237 10.87 5.84 -0.02
CA VAL A 237 11.08 4.43 0.27
C VAL A 237 9.71 3.78 0.42
N LEU A 238 9.30 3.04 -0.62
CA LEU A 238 8.01 2.35 -0.68
C LEU A 238 8.14 0.93 -0.14
N LEU A 239 7.48 0.65 0.98
CA LEU A 239 7.37 -0.72 1.50
C LEU A 239 6.15 -1.41 0.89
N VAL A 240 6.39 -2.53 0.22
CA VAL A 240 5.34 -3.38 -0.34
C VAL A 240 5.01 -4.50 0.63
N LEU A 241 3.72 -4.65 0.94
CA LEU A 241 3.15 -5.62 1.87
C LEU A 241 2.13 -6.51 1.16
N ASP A 242 2.04 -7.76 1.57
CA ASP A 242 1.04 -8.72 1.08
C ASP A 242 -0.18 -8.73 2.00
N GLY A 243 -1.29 -8.14 1.57
CA GLY A 243 -2.54 -8.07 2.34
C GLY A 243 -3.15 -9.44 2.65
N SER A 244 -2.86 -10.46 1.84
CA SER A 244 -3.36 -11.81 2.10
C SER A 244 -2.75 -12.47 3.33
N THR A 245 -1.65 -11.94 3.85
CA THR A 245 -0.98 -12.44 5.06
C THR A 245 -1.58 -11.88 6.37
N GLY A 246 -2.57 -10.97 6.26
CA GLY A 246 -3.28 -10.41 7.42
C GLY A 246 -2.33 -9.74 8.41
N GLN A 247 -2.46 -10.03 9.71
CA GLN A 247 -1.64 -9.43 10.76
C GLN A 247 -0.12 -9.63 10.58
N ASN A 248 0.32 -10.65 9.84
CA ASN A 248 1.74 -10.79 9.50
C ASN A 248 2.25 -9.63 8.64
N ALA A 249 1.42 -9.04 7.78
CA ALA A 249 1.80 -7.85 7.01
C ALA A 249 2.11 -6.66 7.93
N LEU A 250 1.30 -6.44 8.97
CA LEU A 250 1.54 -5.40 9.98
C LEU A 250 2.83 -5.63 10.76
N LEU A 251 3.09 -6.87 11.19
CA LEU A 251 4.33 -7.22 11.88
C LEU A 251 5.57 -7.00 10.99
N GLN A 252 5.48 -7.35 9.71
CA GLN A 252 6.54 -7.05 8.75
C GLN A 252 6.75 -5.53 8.59
N ALA A 253 5.68 -4.78 8.48
CA ALA A 253 5.75 -3.33 8.34
C ALA A 253 6.44 -2.68 9.55
N LYS A 254 6.08 -3.05 10.77
CA LYS A 254 6.75 -2.61 12.01
C LYS A 254 8.24 -2.94 11.97
N ALA A 255 8.61 -4.17 11.59
CA ALA A 255 10.00 -4.61 11.53
C ALA A 255 10.84 -3.85 10.48
N PHE A 256 10.25 -3.45 9.35
CA PHE A 256 10.90 -2.61 8.35
C PHE A 256 10.99 -1.15 8.80
N ALA A 257 9.93 -0.60 9.40
CA ALA A 257 9.91 0.78 9.90
C ALA A 257 10.98 1.04 10.98
N GLU A 258 11.21 0.07 11.88
CA GLU A 258 12.30 0.13 12.87
C GLU A 258 13.70 0.14 12.24
N ALA A 259 13.86 -0.49 11.08
CA ALA A 259 15.17 -0.79 10.51
C ALA A 259 15.54 0.12 9.33
N THR A 260 14.56 0.76 8.68
CA THR A 260 14.78 1.67 7.56
C THR A 260 13.70 2.76 7.56
N GLN A 261 14.04 3.93 6.99
CA GLN A 261 13.11 5.06 6.91
C GLN A 261 12.11 4.82 5.77
N ILE A 262 11.03 4.12 6.07
CA ILE A 262 9.90 3.95 5.16
C ILE A 262 9.12 5.26 5.10
N THR A 263 8.75 5.70 3.90
CA THR A 263 7.99 6.94 3.69
C THR A 263 6.58 6.69 3.15
N SER A 264 6.34 5.52 2.55
CA SER A 264 5.03 5.14 2.00
C SER A 264 4.85 3.63 1.95
N LEU A 265 3.60 3.19 1.87
CA LEU A 265 3.21 1.78 1.84
C LEU A 265 2.42 1.45 0.59
N ALA A 266 2.63 0.23 0.08
CA ALA A 266 1.76 -0.40 -0.91
C ALA A 266 1.25 -1.73 -0.35
N VAL A 267 -0.08 -1.93 -0.34
CA VAL A 267 -0.68 -3.20 0.10
C VAL A 267 -1.24 -3.93 -1.13
N THR A 268 -0.70 -5.10 -1.42
CA THR A 268 -1.00 -5.90 -2.61
C THR A 268 -1.90 -7.10 -2.29
N LYS A 269 -2.42 -7.77 -3.33
CA LYS A 269 -3.17 -9.04 -3.26
C LYS A 269 -4.46 -8.94 -2.45
N LEU A 270 -5.11 -7.78 -2.47
CA LEU A 270 -6.38 -7.59 -1.78
C LEU A 270 -7.53 -8.35 -2.45
N ASP A 271 -7.46 -8.58 -3.76
CA ASP A 271 -8.43 -9.35 -4.55
C ASP A 271 -8.51 -10.85 -4.18
N GLY A 272 -7.43 -11.37 -3.63
CA GLY A 272 -7.32 -12.78 -3.24
C GLY A 272 -7.81 -13.11 -1.83
N THR A 273 -8.14 -12.10 -0.98
CA THR A 273 -8.24 -12.31 0.46
C THR A 273 -9.52 -11.77 1.10
N ALA A 274 -9.95 -12.46 2.16
CA ALA A 274 -10.94 -11.97 3.13
C ALA A 274 -10.31 -11.12 4.26
N LYS A 275 -8.98 -10.95 4.25
CA LYS A 275 -8.18 -10.29 5.30
C LYS A 275 -7.84 -8.83 4.99
N GLY A 276 -8.52 -8.21 4.03
CA GLY A 276 -8.26 -6.82 3.61
C GLY A 276 -8.48 -5.78 4.72
N GLY A 277 -9.13 -6.15 5.83
CA GLY A 277 -9.20 -5.32 7.04
C GLY A 277 -7.83 -4.93 7.60
N VAL A 278 -6.78 -5.69 7.29
CA VAL A 278 -5.39 -5.36 7.66
C VAL A 278 -4.96 -3.97 7.17
N VAL A 279 -5.53 -3.46 6.07
CA VAL A 279 -5.24 -2.10 5.58
C VAL A 279 -5.65 -1.05 6.61
N ILE A 280 -6.78 -1.26 7.32
CA ILE A 280 -7.25 -0.38 8.40
C ILE A 280 -6.24 -0.38 9.56
N GLY A 281 -5.83 -1.59 10.01
CA GLY A 281 -4.85 -1.73 11.08
C GLY A 281 -3.47 -1.18 10.73
N ILE A 282 -3.01 -1.37 9.50
CA ILE A 282 -1.75 -0.80 9.00
C ILE A 282 -1.83 0.73 9.01
N SER A 283 -2.92 1.30 8.50
CA SER A 283 -3.12 2.75 8.46
C SER A 283 -3.17 3.35 9.86
N ASP A 284 -3.88 2.73 10.82
CA ASP A 284 -3.98 3.24 12.19
C ASP A 284 -2.66 3.14 12.98
N GLN A 285 -1.97 1.99 12.89
CA GLN A 285 -0.85 1.68 13.78
C GLN A 285 0.52 2.18 13.28
N LEU A 286 0.63 2.49 11.98
CA LEU A 286 1.84 3.01 11.38
C LEU A 286 1.61 4.48 11.01
N ASN A 287 2.46 5.36 11.51
CA ASN A 287 2.43 6.76 11.09
C ASN A 287 3.10 6.93 9.70
N ILE A 288 2.72 6.07 8.75
CA ILE A 288 3.24 6.00 7.39
C ILE A 288 2.03 5.83 6.45
N PRO A 289 1.84 6.72 5.47
CA PRO A 289 0.68 6.65 4.59
C PRO A 289 0.67 5.40 3.70
N VAL A 290 -0.46 4.72 3.62
CA VAL A 290 -0.75 3.79 2.53
C VAL A 290 -0.97 4.63 1.27
N LYS A 291 -0.16 4.40 0.24
CA LYS A 291 -0.17 5.17 -0.99
C LYS A 291 -0.80 4.41 -2.15
N PHE A 292 -0.54 3.10 -2.20
CA PHE A 292 -1.02 2.24 -3.28
C PHE A 292 -1.69 0.98 -2.73
N ILE A 293 -2.70 0.51 -3.45
CA ILE A 293 -3.33 -0.79 -3.24
C ILE A 293 -3.35 -1.61 -4.53
N GLY A 294 -3.03 -2.90 -4.41
CA GLY A 294 -3.12 -3.87 -5.50
C GLY A 294 -4.40 -4.69 -5.36
N VAL A 295 -5.29 -4.55 -6.32
CA VAL A 295 -6.65 -5.11 -6.31
C VAL A 295 -6.89 -6.13 -7.43
N GLY A 296 -5.82 -6.63 -8.03
CA GLY A 296 -5.86 -7.64 -9.09
C GLY A 296 -4.51 -7.84 -9.77
N GLU A 297 -4.47 -8.73 -10.76
CA GLU A 297 -3.26 -9.14 -11.50
C GLU A 297 -3.01 -8.28 -12.75
N GLY A 298 -3.99 -7.54 -13.24
CA GLY A 298 -3.88 -6.68 -14.42
C GLY A 298 -2.86 -5.55 -14.23
N ILE A 299 -2.36 -4.99 -15.32
CA ILE A 299 -1.37 -3.92 -15.29
C ILE A 299 -1.94 -2.62 -14.68
N GLU A 300 -3.25 -2.43 -14.80
CA GLU A 300 -3.99 -1.28 -14.27
C GLU A 300 -4.51 -1.50 -12.83
N ASP A 301 -4.35 -2.72 -12.26
CA ASP A 301 -4.91 -3.09 -10.95
C ASP A 301 -4.06 -2.65 -9.77
N LEU A 302 -3.19 -1.67 -9.95
CA LEU A 302 -2.53 -0.91 -8.91
C LEU A 302 -3.18 0.48 -8.86
N GLN A 303 -3.84 0.78 -7.76
CA GLN A 303 -4.57 2.05 -7.59
C GLN A 303 -3.94 2.89 -6.49
N LEU A 304 -4.10 4.21 -6.60
CA LEU A 304 -3.85 5.12 -5.49
C LEU A 304 -4.84 4.83 -4.37
N PHE A 305 -4.34 4.75 -3.16
CA PHE A 305 -5.19 4.53 -2.00
C PHE A 305 -5.99 5.79 -1.66
N ASN A 306 -7.29 5.64 -1.59
CA ASN A 306 -8.20 6.66 -1.11
C ASN A 306 -9.03 6.07 0.05
N PRO A 307 -8.86 6.54 1.30
CA PRO A 307 -9.56 6.02 2.47
C PRO A 307 -11.08 5.99 2.31
N GLN A 308 -11.64 7.07 1.77
CA GLN A 308 -13.08 7.20 1.55
C GLN A 308 -13.60 6.18 0.54
N ALA A 309 -12.91 6.02 -0.60
CA ALA A 309 -13.29 5.06 -1.63
C ALA A 309 -13.12 3.62 -1.13
N PHE A 310 -12.04 3.34 -0.40
CA PHE A 310 -11.80 2.02 0.20
C PHE A 310 -12.89 1.66 1.21
N ALA A 311 -13.21 2.55 2.15
CA ALA A 311 -14.30 2.36 3.09
C ALA A 311 -15.65 2.22 2.35
N SER A 312 -15.94 3.06 1.35
CA SER A 312 -17.18 2.96 0.55
C SER A 312 -17.33 1.61 -0.13
N SER A 313 -16.24 1.03 -0.67
CA SER A 313 -16.26 -0.32 -1.26
C SER A 313 -16.54 -1.40 -0.23
N LEU A 314 -16.02 -1.26 0.99
CA LEU A 314 -16.28 -2.19 2.08
C LEU A 314 -17.74 -2.10 2.59
N PHE A 315 -18.28 -0.90 2.75
CA PHE A 315 -19.65 -0.66 3.28
C PHE A 315 -20.75 -0.68 2.21
N ASN A 316 -20.40 -0.90 0.95
CA ASN A 316 -21.32 -0.89 -0.19
C ASN A 316 -22.08 0.44 -0.33
N LYS A 317 -21.37 1.56 -0.13
CA LYS A 317 -21.89 2.94 -0.22
C LYS A 317 -21.52 3.64 -1.52
#